data_3d150a11eba15983ed2f874bcbeeaeec
#
_entry.id   3d150a11eba15983ed2f874bcbeeaeec
#
_cell.length_a   1.000
_cell.length_b   1.000
_cell.length_c   1.000
_cell.angle_alpha   90.00
_cell.angle_beta   90.00
_cell.angle_gamma   90.00
#
_symmetry.space_group_name_H-M   'P 1'
#
loop_
_entity.id
_entity.type
_entity.pdbx_description
1 polymer ?
#
loop_
_entity_poly.entity_id
_entity_poly.type
_entity_poly.pdbx_seq_one_letter_code
_entity_poly.pdbx_strand_id
1 'polypeptide(L)'
;SIIHDYYRTWKNSHPLPEDLRAVFESHTAKDLSWFFDDFLGTTRRLDYKMVRLENQKVLIKNNGELKGPLLIAGMIGDSICSEKWEDGFEGKKWVNTPLNNYSEIKIDPGHKMTELFRLNNNIRTSSIFRRSDPVRSQFLYTIEDPGKRSLIYIPAFDWNSADGFMAGMALHNGTLIPKPVEYFVIPFYTFRNPGLAGYGKILINKTPYNNFIRLATFTLEGAQFGAPGNQAYHKAKIGLDFSFRSDKMTNPVNQKVFGYYITASDLIQIEFLTEAKMRSYLQFGYLMERTGIIDPFNILVSFESGKSFQKTSLELNYKYSYHGKDNGLEVRIFAGTMLKNASTDPFYAFSASGRSGREQYLYQGVYPDRFSEFPKTFWSRQMTLSEGGLVTPVNDSLGYSRWVCSLSLTSTLPGKASRIPVKPFVNLLLNDHGSGATDKSLLFFEAGLKAGIWNFFEIYFPLLVSDNINAITGSFKERIRFVFRLDKFNPLRSKS
;
A
#
# COMPACT_ATOMS: atom_id res chain seq x y z
N SER A 1 33.89 -26.26 21.24
CA SER A 1 32.54 -25.71 21.01
C SER A 1 31.65 -26.77 20.38
N ILE A 2 30.36 -26.77 20.66
CA ILE A 2 29.39 -27.75 20.16
C ILE A 2 29.50 -27.94 18.64
N ILE A 3 29.66 -26.85 17.88
CA ILE A 3 29.82 -26.90 16.42
C ILE A 3 31.11 -27.63 16.02
N HIS A 4 32.24 -27.45 16.77
CA HIS A 4 33.46 -28.19 16.48
C HIS A 4 33.29 -29.68 16.75
N ASP A 5 32.54 -30.07 17.78
CA ASP A 5 32.34 -31.49 18.11
C ASP A 5 31.40 -32.13 17.10
N TYR A 6 30.35 -31.41 16.66
CA TYR A 6 29.55 -31.83 15.54
C TYR A 6 30.38 -32.03 14.26
N TYR A 7 31.23 -31.06 13.90
CA TYR A 7 32.10 -31.16 12.72
C TYR A 7 33.06 -32.34 12.83
N ARG A 8 33.70 -32.56 13.99
CA ARG A 8 34.64 -33.70 14.19
C ARG A 8 33.94 -35.04 14.03
N THR A 9 32.72 -35.17 14.55
CA THR A 9 31.95 -36.41 14.49
C THR A 9 31.46 -36.71 13.08
N TRP A 10 31.06 -35.69 12.31
CA TRP A 10 30.32 -35.88 11.07
C TRP A 10 31.03 -35.41 9.80
N LYS A 11 32.28 -34.91 9.86
CA LYS A 11 33.02 -34.27 8.74
C LYS A 11 33.14 -35.10 7.47
N ASN A 12 32.98 -36.40 7.48
CA ASN A 12 33.07 -37.26 6.30
C ASN A 12 31.84 -38.20 6.18
N SER A 13 30.73 -37.80 6.78
CA SER A 13 29.48 -38.54 6.84
C SER A 13 28.34 -37.69 6.28
N HIS A 14 27.13 -38.25 6.17
CA HIS A 14 25.94 -37.55 5.72
C HIS A 14 24.98 -37.37 6.91
N PRO A 15 25.20 -36.33 7.76
CA PRO A 15 24.36 -36.12 8.93
C PRO A 15 22.96 -35.66 8.55
N LEU A 16 21.99 -36.08 9.33
CA LEU A 16 20.61 -35.62 9.31
C LEU A 16 20.42 -34.48 10.33
N PRO A 17 19.33 -33.69 10.24
CA PRO A 17 19.02 -32.65 11.22
C PRO A 17 18.98 -33.16 12.67
N GLU A 18 18.50 -34.40 12.87
CA GLU A 18 18.41 -35.08 14.16
C GLU A 18 19.79 -35.31 14.80
N ASP A 19 20.82 -35.57 14.00
CA ASP A 19 22.19 -35.74 14.46
C ASP A 19 22.77 -34.43 15.03
N LEU A 20 22.46 -33.31 14.37
CA LEU A 20 22.82 -31.99 14.87
C LEU A 20 22.14 -31.72 16.20
N ARG A 21 20.84 -32.00 16.31
CA ARG A 21 20.06 -31.86 17.54
C ARG A 21 20.65 -32.69 18.67
N ALA A 22 20.94 -33.95 18.44
CA ALA A 22 21.52 -34.86 19.44
C ALA A 22 22.84 -34.34 20.01
N VAL A 23 23.73 -33.79 19.18
CA VAL A 23 25.00 -33.18 19.64
C VAL A 23 24.74 -31.94 20.49
N PHE A 24 23.78 -31.06 20.10
CA PHE A 24 23.47 -29.88 20.89
C PHE A 24 22.83 -30.24 22.25
N GLU A 25 21.88 -31.15 22.28
CA GLU A 25 21.19 -31.59 23.50
C GLU A 25 22.14 -32.32 24.46
N SER A 26 23.08 -33.14 23.96
CA SER A 26 24.08 -33.82 24.79
C SER A 26 25.04 -32.85 25.48
N HIS A 27 25.35 -31.70 24.89
CA HIS A 27 26.24 -30.70 25.47
C HIS A 27 25.54 -29.72 26.42
N THR A 28 24.26 -29.45 26.19
CA THR A 28 23.51 -28.44 26.97
C THR A 28 22.70 -29.02 28.09
N ALA A 29 22.40 -30.32 28.06
CA ALA A 29 21.47 -31.01 28.96
C ALA A 29 20.11 -30.29 29.08
N LYS A 30 19.70 -29.57 28.01
CA LYS A 30 18.43 -28.82 27.92
C LYS A 30 17.59 -29.34 26.78
N ASP A 31 16.27 -29.28 26.95
CA ASP A 31 15.33 -29.48 25.84
C ASP A 31 15.44 -28.30 24.87
N LEU A 32 15.80 -28.60 23.62
CA LEU A 32 15.92 -27.62 22.54
C LEU A 32 14.76 -27.72 21.53
N SER A 33 13.63 -28.31 21.90
CA SER A 33 12.44 -28.43 21.06
C SER A 33 11.95 -27.06 20.60
N TRP A 34 12.02 -26.03 21.42
CA TRP A 34 11.67 -24.66 21.04
C TRP A 34 12.48 -24.15 19.83
N PHE A 35 13.74 -24.65 19.67
CA PHE A 35 14.62 -24.24 18.57
C PHE A 35 14.44 -25.14 17.34
N PHE A 36 14.54 -26.45 17.50
CA PHE A 36 14.50 -27.39 16.36
C PHE A 36 13.09 -27.61 15.83
N ASP A 37 12.11 -27.81 16.70
CA ASP A 37 10.73 -28.14 16.29
C ASP A 37 9.91 -26.88 16.00
N ASP A 38 10.02 -25.85 16.87
CA ASP A 38 9.21 -24.63 16.75
C ASP A 38 9.87 -23.56 15.88
N PHE A 39 11.13 -23.15 16.20
CA PHE A 39 11.79 -22.05 15.49
C PHE A 39 12.23 -22.42 14.07
N LEU A 40 12.86 -23.59 13.88
CA LEU A 40 13.29 -24.07 12.57
C LEU A 40 12.17 -24.77 11.79
N GLY A 41 11.30 -25.51 12.47
CA GLY A 41 10.26 -26.34 11.87
C GLY A 41 8.96 -25.62 11.54
N THR A 42 8.74 -24.41 12.06
CA THR A 42 7.47 -23.70 11.88
C THR A 42 7.66 -22.23 11.51
N THR A 43 6.57 -21.53 11.25
CA THR A 43 6.55 -20.06 11.05
C THR A 43 6.26 -19.29 12.35
N ARG A 44 6.37 -19.94 13.51
CA ARG A 44 6.18 -19.32 14.82
C ARG A 44 7.21 -18.23 15.06
N ARG A 45 6.81 -17.18 15.77
CA ARG A 45 7.62 -15.98 16.00
C ARG A 45 7.89 -15.76 17.46
N LEU A 46 9.08 -15.23 17.75
CA LEU A 46 9.46 -14.75 19.06
C LEU A 46 9.17 -13.25 19.15
N ASP A 47 8.38 -12.83 20.12
CA ASP A 47 8.07 -11.41 20.40
C ASP A 47 7.73 -11.23 21.86
N TYR A 48 8.70 -10.84 22.68
CA TYR A 48 8.52 -10.48 24.07
C TYR A 48 8.30 -8.98 24.20
N LYS A 49 7.37 -8.60 25.08
CA LYS A 49 7.02 -7.21 25.34
C LYS A 49 7.12 -6.90 26.83
N MET A 50 7.82 -5.86 27.17
CA MET A 50 7.76 -5.30 28.52
C MET A 50 6.44 -4.57 28.73
N VAL A 51 5.70 -4.97 29.76
CA VAL A 51 4.35 -4.42 30.04
C VAL A 51 4.42 -3.39 31.16
N ARG A 52 5.03 -3.73 32.26
CA ARG A 52 5.01 -2.92 33.49
C ARG A 52 6.19 -3.26 34.40
N LEU A 53 6.70 -2.28 35.15
CA LEU A 53 7.73 -2.44 36.15
C LEU A 53 7.16 -2.07 37.52
N GLU A 54 7.21 -2.98 38.50
CA GLU A 54 6.77 -2.78 39.89
C GLU A 54 7.69 -3.54 40.84
N ASN A 55 8.05 -2.91 41.93
CA ASN A 55 8.79 -3.55 43.05
C ASN A 55 9.95 -4.46 42.60
N GLN A 56 10.80 -3.96 41.68
CA GLN A 56 11.94 -4.69 41.12
C GLN A 56 11.55 -5.97 40.34
N LYS A 57 10.31 -6.05 39.87
CA LYS A 57 9.84 -7.08 38.94
C LYS A 57 9.31 -6.43 37.68
N VAL A 58 9.62 -7.02 36.56
CA VAL A 58 9.05 -6.62 35.27
C VAL A 58 8.01 -7.64 34.81
N LEU A 59 6.83 -7.16 34.47
CA LEU A 59 5.81 -7.96 33.80
C LEU A 59 6.15 -8.02 32.32
N ILE A 60 6.46 -9.19 31.83
CA ILE A 60 6.76 -9.45 30.43
C ILE A 60 5.61 -10.27 29.84
N LYS A 61 5.22 -9.92 28.65
CA LYS A 61 4.22 -10.65 27.86
C LYS A 61 4.91 -11.25 26.63
N ASN A 62 4.74 -12.53 26.40
CA ASN A 62 5.02 -13.14 25.10
C ASN A 62 3.85 -12.83 24.17
N ASN A 63 4.08 -12.02 23.14
CA ASN A 63 3.11 -11.77 22.08
C ASN A 63 3.28 -12.76 20.93
N GLY A 64 4.42 -13.50 20.90
CA GLY A 64 4.71 -14.53 19.93
C GLY A 64 4.12 -15.89 20.32
N GLU A 65 4.33 -16.86 19.46
CA GLU A 65 3.93 -18.25 19.65
C GLU A 65 5.10 -19.13 20.12
N LEU A 66 6.33 -18.61 19.94
CA LEU A 66 7.55 -19.31 20.28
C LEU A 66 7.90 -19.07 21.75
N LYS A 67 8.19 -20.16 22.48
CA LYS A 67 8.61 -20.13 23.90
C LYS A 67 10.13 -20.18 24.03
N GLY A 68 10.84 -19.39 23.21
CA GLY A 68 12.30 -19.32 23.30
C GLY A 68 12.79 -18.59 24.55
N PRO A 69 13.99 -18.88 25.05
CA PRO A 69 14.56 -18.20 26.21
C PRO A 69 14.69 -16.69 25.94
N LEU A 70 14.65 -15.87 26.99
CA LEU A 70 14.82 -14.43 26.86
C LEU A 70 15.97 -13.93 27.74
N LEU A 71 16.72 -12.96 27.21
CA LEU A 71 17.79 -12.27 27.92
C LEU A 71 17.25 -10.94 28.46
N ILE A 72 17.35 -10.74 29.77
CA ILE A 72 16.97 -9.49 30.41
C ILE A 72 18.24 -8.81 30.91
N ALA A 73 18.40 -7.54 30.58
CA ALA A 73 19.56 -6.74 30.92
C ALA A 73 19.16 -5.46 31.70
N GLY A 74 19.95 -5.14 32.70
CA GLY A 74 19.92 -3.83 33.37
C GLY A 74 20.92 -2.90 32.71
N MET A 75 20.46 -1.69 32.32
CA MET A 75 21.22 -0.67 31.59
C MET A 75 21.46 0.59 32.42
N ILE A 76 22.67 1.18 32.32
CA ILE A 76 22.96 2.53 32.74
C ILE A 76 23.48 3.29 31.50
N GLY A 77 22.67 4.22 30.97
CA GLY A 77 22.92 4.78 29.67
C GLY A 77 22.91 3.68 28.58
N ASP A 78 23.95 3.64 27.77
CA ASP A 78 24.11 2.64 26.71
C ASP A 78 24.89 1.39 27.15
N SER A 79 25.33 1.33 28.42
CA SER A 79 26.15 0.23 28.93
C SER A 79 25.29 -0.85 29.58
N ILE A 80 25.57 -2.11 29.22
CA ILE A 80 24.98 -3.28 29.88
C ILE A 80 25.71 -3.51 31.18
N CYS A 81 25.02 -3.41 32.32
CA CYS A 81 25.57 -3.58 33.63
C CYS A 81 25.32 -4.99 34.23
N SER A 82 24.24 -5.64 33.79
CA SER A 82 23.95 -7.01 34.17
C SER A 82 23.09 -7.70 33.13
N GLU A 83 23.24 -9.00 32.98
CA GLU A 83 22.46 -9.86 32.11
C GLU A 83 21.92 -11.06 32.88
N LYS A 84 20.71 -11.46 32.62
CA LYS A 84 20.07 -12.65 33.15
C LYS A 84 19.25 -13.35 32.08
N TRP A 85 19.48 -14.65 31.89
CA TRP A 85 18.63 -15.48 31.06
C TRP A 85 17.45 -16.02 31.84
N GLU A 86 16.29 -15.99 31.23
CA GLU A 86 15.05 -16.60 31.73
C GLU A 86 14.56 -17.61 30.72
N ASP A 87 13.96 -18.71 31.22
CA ASP A 87 13.31 -19.68 30.33
C ASP A 87 12.09 -19.10 29.69
N GLY A 88 11.85 -19.53 28.43
CA GLY A 88 10.70 -19.10 27.63
C GLY A 88 9.37 -19.48 28.27
N PHE A 89 8.36 -18.66 28.01
CA PHE A 89 7.01 -18.85 28.58
C PHE A 89 5.93 -18.38 27.60
N GLU A 90 4.71 -18.79 27.88
CA GLU A 90 3.51 -18.36 27.17
C GLU A 90 2.74 -17.33 28.02
N GLY A 91 2.08 -16.37 27.35
CA GLY A 91 1.24 -15.40 28.03
C GLY A 91 2.03 -14.33 28.77
N LYS A 92 1.76 -14.13 30.05
CA LYS A 92 2.39 -13.09 30.90
C LYS A 92 3.10 -13.72 32.07
N LYS A 93 4.31 -13.21 32.40
CA LYS A 93 5.12 -13.66 33.54
C LYS A 93 5.75 -12.46 34.22
N TRP A 94 5.75 -12.46 35.53
CA TRP A 94 6.56 -11.56 36.35
C TRP A 94 7.97 -12.12 36.49
N VAL A 95 8.96 -11.34 36.10
CA VAL A 95 10.37 -11.72 36.16
C VAL A 95 11.10 -10.75 37.09
N ASN A 96 11.94 -11.26 37.95
CA ASN A 96 12.77 -10.44 38.85
C ASN A 96 13.82 -9.71 37.99
N THR A 97 13.90 -8.40 38.19
CA THR A 97 14.97 -7.61 37.59
C THR A 97 16.27 -7.78 38.41
N PRO A 98 17.43 -7.60 37.78
CA PRO A 98 18.68 -7.50 38.54
C PRO A 98 18.60 -6.39 39.62
N LEU A 99 19.24 -6.62 40.78
CA LEU A 99 19.05 -5.84 42.03
C LEU A 99 19.83 -4.51 42.09
N ASN A 100 19.95 -3.71 41.04
CA ASN A 100 20.69 -2.45 41.04
C ASN A 100 19.86 -1.28 40.51
N ASN A 101 20.28 -0.05 40.78
CA ASN A 101 19.66 1.18 40.29
C ASN A 101 19.96 1.38 38.77
N TYR A 102 19.27 0.66 37.92
CA TYR A 102 19.38 0.82 36.49
C TYR A 102 18.51 1.99 35.99
N SER A 103 18.97 2.68 34.96
CA SER A 103 18.17 3.70 34.29
C SER A 103 17.09 3.08 33.41
N GLU A 104 17.37 1.90 32.86
CA GLU A 104 16.49 1.18 31.92
C GLU A 104 16.69 -0.34 32.04
N ILE A 105 15.63 -1.10 31.80
CA ILE A 105 15.67 -2.55 31.65
C ILE A 105 15.31 -2.87 30.22
N LYS A 106 16.12 -3.72 29.56
CA LYS A 106 15.93 -4.14 28.17
C LYS A 106 15.89 -5.66 28.02
N ILE A 107 15.08 -6.12 27.08
CA ILE A 107 15.16 -7.48 26.56
C ILE A 107 16.16 -7.46 25.40
N ASP A 108 17.13 -8.34 25.43
CA ASP A 108 18.13 -8.62 24.39
C ASP A 108 18.78 -7.37 23.75
N PRO A 109 19.45 -6.50 24.53
CA PRO A 109 20.09 -5.30 23.99
C PRO A 109 21.21 -5.62 22.99
N GLY A 110 21.82 -6.79 23.09
CA GLY A 110 22.89 -7.26 22.19
C GLY A 110 22.40 -7.94 20.90
N HIS A 111 21.09 -7.98 20.67
CA HIS A 111 20.49 -8.61 19.49
C HIS A 111 20.91 -10.08 19.29
N LYS A 112 21.08 -10.83 20.37
CA LYS A 112 21.44 -12.24 20.36
C LYS A 112 20.28 -13.17 19.93
N MET A 113 19.05 -12.67 19.99
CA MET A 113 17.83 -13.40 19.68
C MET A 113 17.16 -12.87 18.42
N THR A 114 16.43 -13.74 17.70
CA THR A 114 15.67 -13.39 16.49
C THR A 114 14.27 -12.88 16.85
N GLU A 115 14.20 -11.76 17.54
CA GLU A 115 12.94 -11.18 17.96
C GLU A 115 12.32 -10.32 16.85
N LEU A 116 11.00 -10.44 16.66
CA LEU A 116 10.30 -9.80 15.57
C LEU A 116 10.19 -8.28 15.77
N PHE A 117 9.91 -7.84 17.01
CA PHE A 117 9.60 -6.44 17.28
C PHE A 117 10.30 -5.93 18.54
N ARG A 118 11.41 -5.24 18.35
CA ARG A 118 12.31 -4.83 19.45
C ARG A 118 11.95 -3.50 20.12
N LEU A 119 11.09 -2.68 19.51
CA LEU A 119 10.66 -1.41 20.08
C LEU A 119 9.77 -1.53 21.33
N ASN A 120 9.33 -2.74 21.68
CA ASN A 120 8.55 -3.03 22.87
C ASN A 120 9.38 -3.66 24.01
N ASN A 121 10.71 -3.74 23.82
CA ASN A 121 11.66 -4.48 24.68
C ASN A 121 12.30 -3.66 25.79
N ASN A 122 11.91 -2.42 25.96
CA ASN A 122 12.53 -1.55 26.93
C ASN A 122 11.51 -0.98 27.93
N ILE A 123 11.98 -0.70 29.12
CA ILE A 123 11.23 0.03 30.16
C ILE A 123 12.19 0.84 31.02
N ARG A 124 11.96 2.16 31.10
CA ARG A 124 12.72 3.05 31.99
C ARG A 124 12.25 2.93 33.41
N THR A 125 13.19 3.00 34.36
CA THR A 125 12.90 2.88 35.78
C THR A 125 12.31 4.17 36.36
N SER A 126 12.75 5.33 35.87
CA SER A 126 12.40 6.66 36.38
C SER A 126 11.99 7.60 35.25
N SER A 127 10.76 7.52 34.75
CA SER A 127 10.23 8.47 33.75
C SER A 127 8.71 8.42 33.74
N ILE A 128 8.07 9.56 33.46
CA ILE A 128 6.61 9.62 33.18
C ILE A 128 6.27 8.78 31.95
N PHE A 129 7.13 8.84 30.91
CA PHE A 129 7.01 8.04 29.70
C PHE A 129 7.97 6.85 29.72
N ARG A 130 7.70 5.87 30.57
CA ARG A 130 8.58 4.71 30.81
C ARG A 130 8.88 3.85 29.58
N ARG A 131 8.07 3.97 28.50
CA ARG A 131 8.19 3.19 27.25
C ARG A 131 8.42 4.05 26.02
N SER A 132 9.00 5.23 26.16
CA SER A 132 9.31 6.07 25.01
C SER A 132 10.63 5.63 24.38
N ASP A 133 10.55 5.10 23.16
CA ASP A 133 11.74 4.78 22.40
C ASP A 133 12.37 6.07 21.84
N PRO A 134 13.70 6.11 21.70
CA PRO A 134 14.35 7.24 21.07
C PRO A 134 13.90 7.39 19.61
N VAL A 135 13.63 8.62 19.20
CA VAL A 135 13.27 8.95 17.82
C VAL A 135 14.54 9.30 17.05
N ARG A 136 14.73 8.64 15.91
CA ARG A 136 15.79 8.96 14.95
C ARG A 136 15.18 9.63 13.74
N SER A 137 15.44 10.92 13.55
CA SER A 137 15.03 11.66 12.36
C SER A 137 16.06 11.50 11.23
N GLN A 138 15.61 11.27 10.00
CA GLN A 138 16.47 11.00 8.86
C GLN A 138 15.92 11.63 7.57
N PHE A 139 16.81 12.14 6.76
CA PHE A 139 16.49 12.74 5.48
C PHE A 139 16.42 11.68 4.37
N LEU A 140 15.39 11.71 3.55
CA LEU A 140 15.12 10.86 2.38
C LEU A 140 14.90 9.38 2.68
N TYR A 141 15.86 8.69 3.25
CA TYR A 141 15.81 7.23 3.48
C TYR A 141 16.61 6.84 4.70
N THR A 142 16.29 5.69 5.27
CA THR A 142 17.03 5.15 6.41
C THR A 142 17.30 3.65 6.27
N ILE A 143 18.45 3.24 6.77
CA ILE A 143 18.65 1.86 7.22
C ILE A 143 17.97 1.75 8.57
N GLU A 144 17.07 0.78 8.72
CA GLU A 144 16.28 0.59 9.93
C GLU A 144 17.17 0.26 11.12
N ASP A 145 16.98 0.99 12.21
CA ASP A 145 17.55 0.67 13.52
C ASP A 145 16.42 0.04 14.34
N PRO A 146 16.48 -1.26 14.65
CA PRO A 146 15.40 -1.94 15.36
C PRO A 146 15.18 -1.43 16.79
N GLY A 147 16.14 -0.69 17.36
CA GLY A 147 16.03 -0.07 18.69
C GLY A 147 15.51 1.35 18.70
N LYS A 148 15.22 1.98 17.55
CA LYS A 148 14.80 3.38 17.45
C LYS A 148 13.58 3.56 16.55
N ARG A 149 12.72 4.49 16.91
CA ARG A 149 11.61 4.90 16.04
C ARG A 149 12.13 5.79 14.93
N SER A 150 11.94 5.39 13.68
CA SER A 150 12.34 6.18 12.53
C SER A 150 11.29 7.25 12.23
N LEU A 151 11.74 8.49 12.06
CA LEU A 151 10.99 9.60 11.45
C LEU A 151 11.74 10.04 10.21
N ILE A 152 11.23 9.67 9.05
CA ILE A 152 11.84 10.03 7.77
C ILE A 152 11.11 11.26 7.24
N TYR A 153 11.88 12.25 6.77
CA TYR A 153 11.33 13.47 6.24
C TYR A 153 11.91 13.77 4.84
N ILE A 154 11.02 14.22 3.94
CA ILE A 154 11.33 14.52 2.54
C ILE A 154 10.63 15.83 2.19
N PRO A 155 11.34 16.86 1.69
CA PRO A 155 10.70 18.06 1.16
C PRO A 155 9.69 17.66 0.07
N ALA A 156 8.51 18.24 0.12
CA ALA A 156 7.44 17.98 -0.81
C ALA A 156 6.91 19.28 -1.38
N PHE A 157 6.68 19.27 -2.69
CA PHE A 157 6.14 20.42 -3.42
C PHE A 157 5.00 19.93 -4.31
N ASP A 158 3.97 20.73 -4.41
CA ASP A 158 2.84 20.47 -5.30
C ASP A 158 2.29 21.79 -5.84
N TRP A 159 1.41 21.70 -6.81
CA TRP A 159 0.75 22.86 -7.38
C TRP A 159 -0.63 22.48 -7.89
N ASN A 160 -1.61 23.32 -7.63
CA ASN A 160 -2.91 23.27 -8.29
C ASN A 160 -3.46 24.68 -8.53
N SER A 161 -4.45 24.80 -9.40
CA SER A 161 -5.01 26.08 -9.80
C SER A 161 -5.74 26.82 -8.68
N ALA A 162 -6.22 26.14 -7.65
CA ALA A 162 -6.89 26.74 -6.51
C ALA A 162 -5.92 27.23 -5.42
N ASP A 163 -5.01 26.34 -4.97
CA ASP A 163 -4.05 26.62 -3.88
C ASP A 163 -2.79 27.35 -4.36
N GLY A 164 -2.53 27.34 -5.68
CA GLY A 164 -1.26 27.78 -6.24
C GLY A 164 -0.12 26.85 -5.88
N PHE A 165 1.08 27.40 -5.74
CA PHE A 165 2.23 26.63 -5.27
C PHE A 165 2.01 26.22 -3.82
N MET A 166 2.39 24.97 -3.52
CA MET A 166 2.33 24.38 -2.18
C MET A 166 3.72 23.86 -1.81
N ALA A 167 4.16 24.14 -0.60
CA ALA A 167 5.39 23.60 -0.05
C ALA A 167 5.12 22.92 1.29
N GLY A 168 5.78 21.81 1.52
CA GLY A 168 5.57 21.03 2.72
C GLY A 168 6.64 19.98 2.94
N MET A 169 6.32 19.02 3.77
CA MET A 169 7.22 17.94 4.12
C MET A 169 6.47 16.61 4.23
N ALA A 170 6.88 15.64 3.46
CA ALA A 170 6.41 14.28 3.64
C ALA A 170 7.10 13.65 4.87
N LEU A 171 6.31 13.22 5.84
CA LEU A 171 6.74 12.58 7.07
C LEU A 171 6.26 11.14 7.08
N HIS A 172 7.15 10.18 7.28
CA HIS A 172 6.78 8.77 7.37
C HIS A 172 7.73 7.95 8.24
N ASN A 173 7.28 6.76 8.63
CA ASN A 173 8.09 5.76 9.30
C ASN A 173 8.15 4.44 8.52
N GLY A 174 7.71 4.44 7.27
CA GLY A 174 7.65 3.24 6.43
C GLY A 174 9.03 2.66 6.14
N THR A 175 9.15 1.34 6.30
CA THR A 175 10.33 0.52 5.97
C THR A 175 9.87 -0.71 5.19
N LEU A 176 10.78 -1.64 4.83
CA LEU A 176 10.42 -2.86 4.11
C LEU A 176 9.48 -3.79 4.89
N ILE A 177 9.61 -3.81 6.22
CA ILE A 177 8.80 -4.68 7.08
C ILE A 177 7.64 -3.87 7.66
N PRO A 178 6.38 -4.36 7.59
CA PRO A 178 5.24 -3.69 8.21
C PRO A 178 5.43 -3.51 9.72
N LYS A 179 5.26 -2.28 10.19
CA LYS A 179 5.30 -1.95 11.62
C LYS A 179 3.89 -1.99 12.21
N PRO A 180 3.74 -2.18 13.53
CA PRO A 180 2.43 -2.14 14.18
C PRO A 180 1.64 -0.85 13.92
N VAL A 181 2.34 0.28 13.82
CA VAL A 181 1.77 1.56 13.40
C VAL A 181 2.67 2.17 12.34
N GLU A 182 2.10 2.41 11.18
CA GLU A 182 2.77 3.10 10.08
C GLU A 182 2.00 4.36 9.73
N TYR A 183 2.72 5.41 9.37
CA TYR A 183 2.11 6.66 8.92
C TYR A 183 2.86 7.25 7.74
N PHE A 184 2.11 8.00 6.94
CA PHE A 184 2.60 8.83 5.85
C PHE A 184 1.73 10.08 5.82
N VAL A 185 2.32 11.24 6.09
CA VAL A 185 1.61 12.51 6.20
C VAL A 185 2.38 13.57 5.43
N ILE A 186 1.69 14.32 4.58
CA ILE A 186 2.26 15.45 3.83
C ILE A 186 1.43 16.69 4.13
N PRO A 187 1.76 17.46 5.16
CA PRO A 187 1.21 18.80 5.34
C PRO A 187 1.85 19.75 4.33
N PHE A 188 1.01 20.50 3.61
CA PHE A 188 1.40 21.59 2.72
C PHE A 188 0.92 22.92 3.27
N TYR A 189 1.74 23.94 3.11
CA TYR A 189 1.31 25.32 3.17
C TYR A 189 0.99 25.79 1.75
N THR A 190 -0.15 26.45 1.58
CA THR A 190 -0.64 26.96 0.29
C THR A 190 -0.38 28.46 0.18
N PHE A 191 0.17 28.90 -0.96
CA PHE A 191 0.63 30.29 -1.11
C PHE A 191 -0.39 31.21 -1.78
N ARG A 192 -1.30 30.70 -2.63
CA ARG A 192 -2.32 31.53 -3.26
C ARG A 192 -3.45 31.87 -2.30
N ASN A 193 -4.00 30.86 -1.65
CA ASN A 193 -4.98 30.99 -0.58
C ASN A 193 -4.32 30.50 0.71
N PRO A 194 -3.66 31.39 1.50
CA PRO A 194 -2.88 30.96 2.65
C PRO A 194 -3.64 30.05 3.60
N GLY A 195 -3.15 28.83 3.78
CA GLY A 195 -3.81 27.83 4.59
C GLY A 195 -3.03 26.50 4.64
N LEU A 196 -3.68 25.47 5.15
CA LEU A 196 -3.13 24.12 5.22
C LEU A 196 -3.86 23.22 4.23
N ALA A 197 -3.12 22.53 3.39
CA ALA A 197 -3.58 21.44 2.54
C ALA A 197 -2.75 20.18 2.83
N GLY A 198 -3.13 19.06 2.27
CA GLY A 198 -2.29 17.87 2.34
C GLY A 198 -3.05 16.56 2.39
N TYR A 199 -2.26 15.53 2.62
CA TYR A 199 -2.70 14.13 2.64
C TYR A 199 -2.09 13.43 3.86
N GLY A 200 -2.87 12.55 4.47
CA GLY A 200 -2.40 11.72 5.57
C GLY A 200 -2.97 10.30 5.51
N LYS A 201 -2.15 9.33 5.85
CA LYS A 201 -2.53 7.93 5.98
C LYS A 201 -1.88 7.32 7.20
N ILE A 202 -2.66 6.62 8.01
CA ILE A 202 -2.19 5.86 9.18
C ILE A 202 -2.68 4.43 9.01
N LEU A 203 -1.78 3.48 9.19
CA LEU A 203 -2.03 2.04 9.18
C LEU A 203 -1.74 1.48 10.56
N ILE A 204 -2.69 0.74 11.14
CA ILE A 204 -2.49 -0.02 12.36
C ILE A 204 -2.51 -1.48 11.98
N ASN A 205 -1.34 -2.10 12.02
CA ASN A 205 -1.09 -3.45 11.57
C ASN A 205 -1.09 -4.43 12.74
N LYS A 206 -1.80 -5.53 12.56
CA LYS A 206 -1.76 -6.67 13.45
C LYS A 206 -1.50 -7.94 12.65
N THR A 207 -0.51 -8.71 13.04
CA THR A 207 -0.21 -10.04 12.49
C THR A 207 -0.78 -11.09 13.43
N PRO A 208 -2.01 -11.60 13.20
CA PRO A 208 -2.58 -12.65 14.04
C PRO A 208 -1.74 -13.92 13.92
N TYR A 209 -1.62 -14.62 15.03
CA TYR A 209 -0.90 -15.91 15.09
C TYR A 209 -1.80 -17.10 14.71
N ASN A 210 -2.83 -16.86 13.90
CA ASN A 210 -3.64 -17.93 13.34
C ASN A 210 -3.12 -18.37 11.96
N ASN A 211 -3.58 -19.52 11.48
CA ASN A 211 -3.14 -20.06 10.20
C ASN A 211 -3.82 -19.40 9.00
N PHE A 212 -4.85 -18.60 9.18
CA PHE A 212 -5.67 -18.07 8.09
C PHE A 212 -5.32 -16.62 7.71
N ILE A 213 -5.25 -15.69 8.68
CA ILE A 213 -4.96 -14.29 8.42
C ILE A 213 -3.46 -14.02 8.63
N ARG A 214 -2.79 -13.55 7.58
CA ARG A 214 -1.39 -13.13 7.64
C ARG A 214 -1.24 -11.74 8.26
N LEU A 215 -2.09 -10.81 7.84
CA LEU A 215 -2.03 -9.41 8.25
C LEU A 215 -3.45 -8.83 8.29
N ALA A 216 -3.81 -8.22 9.41
CA ALA A 216 -4.98 -7.39 9.55
C ALA A 216 -4.53 -5.93 9.69
N THR A 217 -5.02 -5.04 8.82
CA THR A 217 -4.66 -3.63 8.81
C THR A 217 -5.90 -2.78 9.00
N PHE A 218 -5.88 -1.90 9.99
CA PHE A 218 -6.84 -0.82 10.12
C PHE A 218 -6.28 0.42 9.45
N THR A 219 -7.03 1.00 8.52
CA THR A 219 -6.63 2.13 7.69
C THR A 219 -7.41 3.38 8.09
N LEU A 220 -6.69 4.48 8.35
CA LEU A 220 -7.21 5.83 8.43
C LEU A 220 -6.54 6.66 7.33
N GLU A 221 -7.31 7.38 6.54
CA GLU A 221 -6.79 8.23 5.46
C GLU A 221 -7.60 9.52 5.41
N GLY A 222 -6.91 10.64 5.19
CA GLY A 222 -7.53 11.94 5.02
C GLY A 222 -6.80 12.76 3.98
N ALA A 223 -7.54 13.64 3.29
CA ALA A 223 -7.00 14.61 2.35
C ALA A 223 -7.80 15.90 2.41
N GLN A 224 -7.10 17.03 2.25
CA GLN A 224 -7.68 18.36 2.13
C GLN A 224 -6.89 19.16 1.12
N PHE A 225 -7.57 19.74 0.13
CA PHE A 225 -6.98 20.61 -0.88
C PHE A 225 -7.97 21.70 -1.26
N GLY A 226 -7.48 22.85 -1.71
CA GLY A 226 -8.32 23.87 -2.30
C GLY A 226 -8.99 23.38 -3.59
N ALA A 227 -10.17 23.86 -3.85
CA ALA A 227 -10.95 23.57 -5.05
C ALA A 227 -11.42 24.89 -5.71
N PRO A 228 -11.82 24.89 -7.00
CA PRO A 228 -12.34 26.06 -7.69
C PRO A 228 -13.49 26.72 -6.93
N GLY A 229 -13.65 28.03 -7.07
CA GLY A 229 -14.72 28.78 -6.38
C GLY A 229 -14.46 29.05 -4.89
N ASN A 230 -13.20 29.06 -4.48
CA ASN A 230 -12.77 29.28 -3.08
C ASN A 230 -13.32 28.24 -2.09
N GLN A 231 -13.51 27.01 -2.58
CA GLN A 231 -13.99 25.87 -1.79
C GLN A 231 -12.82 24.95 -1.43
N ALA A 232 -13.09 23.97 -0.57
CA ALA A 232 -12.11 22.95 -0.21
C ALA A 232 -12.65 21.54 -0.50
N TYR A 233 -11.81 20.71 -1.07
CA TYR A 233 -12.04 19.28 -1.16
C TYR A 233 -11.59 18.62 0.14
N HIS A 234 -12.47 17.83 0.72
CA HIS A 234 -12.18 17.02 1.90
C HIS A 234 -12.46 15.55 1.59
N LYS A 235 -11.61 14.66 2.10
CA LYS A 235 -11.83 13.22 2.08
C LYS A 235 -11.43 12.63 3.42
N ALA A 236 -12.24 11.71 3.92
CA ALA A 236 -11.87 10.82 5.02
C ALA A 236 -12.23 9.38 4.63
N LYS A 237 -11.34 8.45 4.96
CA LYS A 237 -11.50 7.02 4.72
C LYS A 237 -11.08 6.24 5.95
N ILE A 238 -11.93 5.33 6.38
CA ILE A 238 -11.68 4.41 7.50
C ILE A 238 -12.06 2.99 7.08
N GLY A 239 -11.29 2.00 7.48
CA GLY A 239 -11.66 0.62 7.21
C GLY A 239 -10.63 -0.42 7.60
N LEU A 240 -10.88 -1.63 7.14
CA LEU A 240 -10.11 -2.82 7.47
C LEU A 240 -9.69 -3.56 6.21
N ASP A 241 -8.48 -4.09 6.25
CA ASP A 241 -7.89 -4.97 5.25
C ASP A 241 -7.46 -6.28 5.94
N PHE A 242 -7.78 -7.42 5.32
CA PHE A 242 -7.35 -8.74 5.78
C PHE A 242 -6.61 -9.44 4.65
N SER A 243 -5.31 -9.60 4.80
CA SER A 243 -4.48 -10.40 3.89
C SER A 243 -4.40 -11.83 4.40
N PHE A 244 -4.63 -12.79 3.50
CA PHE A 244 -4.63 -14.21 3.84
C PHE A 244 -3.24 -14.82 3.78
N ARG A 245 -3.03 -15.86 4.58
CA ARG A 245 -1.81 -16.63 4.60
C ARG A 245 -1.91 -17.74 3.53
N SER A 246 -0.82 -17.94 2.81
CA SER A 246 -0.69 -19.11 1.95
C SER A 246 -0.09 -20.28 2.73
N ASP A 247 -0.53 -21.49 2.43
CA ASP A 247 0.00 -22.73 3.02
C ASP A 247 1.48 -22.96 2.68
N LYS A 248 1.91 -22.44 1.52
CA LYS A 248 3.31 -22.53 1.06
C LYS A 248 3.95 -21.16 1.06
N MET A 249 5.09 -21.00 1.73
CA MET A 249 5.87 -19.74 1.74
C MET A 249 6.35 -19.34 0.33
N THR A 250 6.52 -20.29 -0.57
CA THR A 250 6.94 -20.07 -1.96
C THR A 250 5.80 -19.67 -2.89
N ASN A 251 4.55 -19.66 -2.42
CA ASN A 251 3.42 -19.26 -3.25
C ASN A 251 3.45 -17.74 -3.49
N PRO A 252 3.61 -17.29 -4.74
CA PRO A 252 3.67 -15.87 -5.07
C PRO A 252 2.29 -15.19 -5.08
N VAL A 253 1.21 -15.93 -4.81
CA VAL A 253 -0.15 -15.39 -4.84
C VAL A 253 -0.53 -14.83 -3.49
N ASN A 254 -0.87 -13.55 -3.47
CA ASN A 254 -1.43 -12.85 -2.33
C ASN A 254 -2.93 -12.66 -2.52
N GLN A 255 -3.69 -12.81 -1.44
CA GLN A 255 -5.13 -12.59 -1.43
C GLN A 255 -5.50 -11.65 -0.30
N LYS A 256 -6.41 -10.72 -0.56
CA LYS A 256 -6.85 -9.73 0.40
C LYS A 256 -8.33 -9.42 0.23
N VAL A 257 -9.06 -9.27 1.33
CA VAL A 257 -10.37 -8.62 1.37
C VAL A 257 -10.25 -7.29 2.09
N PHE A 258 -11.06 -6.33 1.69
CA PHE A 258 -11.10 -5.03 2.36
C PHE A 258 -12.51 -4.47 2.41
N GLY A 259 -12.72 -3.62 3.41
CA GLY A 259 -13.95 -2.86 3.55
C GLY A 259 -13.66 -1.47 4.10
N TYR A 260 -14.18 -0.44 3.42
CA TYR A 260 -13.95 0.96 3.74
C TYR A 260 -15.24 1.74 3.83
N TYR A 261 -15.33 2.65 4.78
CA TYR A 261 -16.26 3.76 4.78
C TYR A 261 -15.52 5.02 4.35
N ILE A 262 -16.03 5.69 3.34
CA ILE A 262 -15.38 6.83 2.70
C ILE A 262 -16.36 7.99 2.69
N THR A 263 -15.92 9.17 3.10
CA THR A 263 -16.63 10.43 2.89
C THR A 263 -15.77 11.34 2.01
N ALA A 264 -16.37 12.01 1.05
CA ALA A 264 -15.65 12.92 0.16
C ALA A 264 -16.55 14.09 -0.26
N SER A 265 -15.93 15.25 -0.54
CA SER A 265 -16.60 16.39 -1.15
C SER A 265 -16.98 16.08 -2.58
N ASP A 266 -18.18 16.47 -2.96
CA ASP A 266 -18.68 16.39 -4.33
C ASP A 266 -18.15 17.57 -5.15
N LEU A 267 -17.20 17.31 -6.03
CA LEU A 267 -16.52 18.36 -6.80
C LEU A 267 -17.25 18.78 -8.08
N ILE A 268 -18.15 17.94 -8.60
CA ILE A 268 -18.83 18.23 -9.89
C ILE A 268 -19.86 19.33 -9.74
N GLN A 269 -20.46 19.47 -8.57
CA GLN A 269 -21.48 20.49 -8.28
C GLN A 269 -20.91 21.85 -7.88
N ILE A 270 -19.59 22.00 -7.83
CA ILE A 270 -18.93 23.22 -7.34
C ILE A 270 -19.17 24.45 -8.23
N GLU A 271 -19.44 24.26 -9.53
CA GLU A 271 -19.65 25.39 -10.44
C GLU A 271 -20.95 26.19 -10.18
N PHE A 272 -21.92 25.58 -9.51
CA PHE A 272 -23.26 26.17 -9.32
C PHE A 272 -23.72 26.27 -7.86
N LEU A 273 -22.95 25.75 -6.90
CA LEU A 273 -23.34 25.72 -5.47
C LEU A 273 -22.31 26.44 -4.59
N THR A 274 -22.81 27.17 -3.60
CA THR A 274 -21.98 27.89 -2.62
C THR A 274 -21.28 26.99 -1.61
N GLU A 275 -21.68 25.71 -1.48
CA GLU A 275 -21.09 24.75 -0.54
C GLU A 275 -20.94 23.35 -1.16
N ALA A 276 -19.75 22.76 -1.03
CA ALA A 276 -19.51 21.39 -1.43
C ALA A 276 -20.23 20.40 -0.48
N LYS A 277 -21.11 19.58 -1.01
CA LYS A 277 -21.78 18.55 -0.22
C LYS A 277 -20.86 17.38 0.05
N MET A 278 -20.81 16.93 1.31
CA MET A 278 -20.12 15.69 1.68
C MET A 278 -21.02 14.49 1.34
N ARG A 279 -20.43 13.50 0.68
CA ARG A 279 -21.10 12.24 0.33
C ARG A 279 -20.36 11.06 0.93
N SER A 280 -21.10 10.04 1.34
CA SER A 280 -20.56 8.87 2.01
C SER A 280 -20.82 7.59 1.22
N TYR A 281 -19.84 6.70 1.23
CA TYR A 281 -19.84 5.44 0.49
C TYR A 281 -19.30 4.31 1.35
N LEU A 282 -19.82 3.11 1.10
CA LEU A 282 -19.20 1.85 1.52
C LEU A 282 -18.51 1.23 0.31
N GLN A 283 -17.29 0.79 0.47
CA GLN A 283 -16.54 0.07 -0.54
C GLN A 283 -16.07 -1.25 0.04
N PHE A 284 -16.36 -2.35 -0.64
CA PHE A 284 -15.86 -3.68 -0.32
C PHE A 284 -15.12 -4.23 -1.53
N GLY A 285 -14.11 -5.04 -1.29
CA GLY A 285 -13.40 -5.66 -2.40
C GLY A 285 -12.63 -6.89 -1.99
N TYR A 286 -12.36 -7.70 -3.02
CA TYR A 286 -11.45 -8.83 -2.97
C TYR A 286 -10.37 -8.64 -4.02
N LEU A 287 -9.12 -8.72 -3.59
CA LEU A 287 -7.95 -8.62 -4.42
C LEU A 287 -7.19 -9.95 -4.39
N MET A 288 -6.91 -10.50 -5.56
CA MET A 288 -5.98 -11.60 -5.73
C MET A 288 -4.88 -11.17 -6.70
N GLU A 289 -3.63 -11.26 -6.27
CA GLU A 289 -2.50 -10.85 -7.09
C GLU A 289 -1.36 -11.86 -7.02
N ARG A 290 -0.71 -12.06 -8.15
CA ARG A 290 0.56 -12.76 -8.25
C ARG A 290 1.64 -11.72 -8.54
N THR A 291 2.52 -11.53 -7.56
CA THR A 291 3.69 -10.67 -7.71
C THR A 291 4.86 -11.50 -8.18
N GLY A 292 5.51 -11.10 -9.28
CA GLY A 292 6.64 -11.83 -9.84
C GLY A 292 7.07 -11.24 -11.17
N ILE A 293 8.18 -11.77 -11.70
CA ILE A 293 8.71 -11.34 -13.01
C ILE A 293 7.98 -12.05 -14.15
N ILE A 294 7.60 -13.32 -13.91
CA ILE A 294 6.98 -14.19 -14.92
C ILE A 294 5.47 -14.24 -14.68
N ASP A 295 4.72 -13.86 -15.68
CA ASP A 295 3.25 -13.91 -15.73
C ASP A 295 2.55 -13.33 -14.49
N PRO A 296 2.88 -12.08 -14.06
CA PRO A 296 2.16 -11.44 -12.98
C PRO A 296 0.71 -11.17 -13.36
N PHE A 297 -0.19 -11.26 -12.37
CA PHE A 297 -1.59 -10.92 -12.55
C PHE A 297 -2.16 -10.23 -11.32
N ASN A 298 -3.26 -9.51 -11.54
CA ASN A 298 -4.05 -8.87 -10.50
C ASN A 298 -5.52 -9.00 -10.87
N ILE A 299 -6.33 -9.49 -9.95
CA ILE A 299 -7.79 -9.61 -10.09
C ILE A 299 -8.41 -8.84 -8.92
N LEU A 300 -9.21 -7.83 -9.24
CA LEU A 300 -9.93 -7.01 -8.28
C LEU A 300 -11.43 -7.14 -8.54
N VAL A 301 -12.17 -7.62 -7.57
CA VAL A 301 -13.62 -7.52 -7.52
C VAL A 301 -13.98 -6.44 -6.52
N SER A 302 -14.81 -5.48 -6.90
CA SER A 302 -15.25 -4.43 -6.00
C SER A 302 -16.76 -4.22 -6.03
N PHE A 303 -17.28 -3.82 -4.89
CA PHE A 303 -18.66 -3.40 -4.69
C PHE A 303 -18.65 -2.05 -3.97
N GLU A 304 -19.37 -1.10 -4.51
CA GLU A 304 -19.53 0.23 -3.93
C GLU A 304 -21.01 0.52 -3.72
N SER A 305 -21.36 1.08 -2.56
CA SER A 305 -22.72 1.43 -2.19
C SER A 305 -22.76 2.81 -1.54
N GLY A 306 -23.52 3.70 -2.13
CA GLY A 306 -23.87 5.01 -1.59
C GLY A 306 -25.39 5.15 -1.39
N LYS A 307 -25.81 6.32 -0.97
CA LYS A 307 -27.25 6.61 -0.76
C LYS A 307 -28.07 6.43 -2.05
N SER A 308 -27.52 6.85 -3.18
CA SER A 308 -28.19 6.93 -4.49
C SER A 308 -27.77 5.88 -5.49
N PHE A 309 -26.73 5.08 -5.21
CA PHE A 309 -26.21 4.11 -6.16
C PHE A 309 -25.68 2.84 -5.48
N GLN A 310 -25.62 1.77 -6.26
CA GLN A 310 -24.85 0.57 -5.96
C GLN A 310 -24.22 0.09 -7.26
N LYS A 311 -22.94 -0.19 -7.24
CA LYS A 311 -22.21 -0.69 -8.41
C LYS A 311 -21.24 -1.80 -8.03
N THR A 312 -21.01 -2.69 -8.97
CA THR A 312 -20.00 -3.75 -8.86
C THR A 312 -19.11 -3.77 -10.08
N SER A 313 -17.86 -4.15 -9.90
CA SER A 313 -16.92 -4.27 -11.00
C SER A 313 -15.91 -5.38 -10.78
N LEU A 314 -15.40 -5.89 -11.90
CA LEU A 314 -14.29 -6.84 -12.01
C LEU A 314 -13.19 -6.19 -12.86
N GLU A 315 -11.99 -6.16 -12.34
CA GLU A 315 -10.79 -5.78 -13.10
C GLU A 315 -9.76 -6.92 -13.05
N LEU A 316 -9.29 -7.32 -14.22
CA LEU A 316 -8.22 -8.29 -14.39
C LEU A 316 -7.08 -7.61 -15.15
N ASN A 317 -5.91 -7.62 -14.57
CA ASN A 317 -4.65 -7.24 -15.23
C ASN A 317 -3.76 -8.47 -15.27
N TYR A 318 -3.27 -8.82 -16.45
CA TYR A 318 -2.39 -9.97 -16.67
C TYR A 318 -1.26 -9.56 -17.63
N LYS A 319 -0.05 -9.99 -17.33
CA LYS A 319 1.08 -9.81 -18.24
C LYS A 319 1.58 -11.18 -18.67
N TYR A 320 1.40 -11.50 -19.94
CA TYR A 320 2.05 -12.63 -20.57
C TYR A 320 3.51 -12.27 -20.86
N SER A 321 4.45 -12.94 -20.19
CA SER A 321 5.87 -12.62 -20.25
C SER A 321 6.53 -13.24 -21.48
N TYR A 322 7.16 -12.40 -22.31
CA TYR A 322 7.99 -12.86 -23.42
C TYR A 322 9.41 -13.20 -22.94
N HIS A 323 10.21 -13.82 -23.82
CA HIS A 323 11.62 -13.98 -23.58
C HIS A 323 12.32 -12.63 -23.39
N GLY A 324 13.11 -12.50 -22.33
CA GLY A 324 13.80 -11.26 -21.98
C GLY A 324 13.19 -10.55 -20.78
N LYS A 325 13.99 -9.74 -20.13
CA LYS A 325 13.57 -9.00 -18.92
C LYS A 325 12.55 -7.94 -19.30
N ASP A 326 11.44 -7.90 -18.55
CA ASP A 326 10.36 -6.92 -18.65
C ASP A 326 9.57 -6.90 -19.97
N ASN A 327 9.82 -7.82 -20.91
CA ASN A 327 9.07 -7.95 -22.13
C ASN A 327 7.75 -8.71 -21.92
N GLY A 328 6.71 -8.34 -22.64
CA GLY A 328 5.43 -9.05 -22.54
C GLY A 328 4.26 -8.33 -23.21
N LEU A 329 3.13 -9.03 -23.22
CA LEU A 329 1.80 -8.53 -23.55
C LEU A 329 1.04 -8.25 -22.24
N GLU A 330 0.73 -7.01 -22.00
CA GLU A 330 -0.12 -6.56 -20.90
C GLU A 330 -1.57 -6.58 -21.36
N VAL A 331 -2.41 -7.32 -20.66
CA VAL A 331 -3.85 -7.47 -20.94
C VAL A 331 -4.61 -6.93 -19.74
N ARG A 332 -5.51 -5.97 -19.97
CA ARG A 332 -6.44 -5.50 -18.95
C ARG A 332 -7.87 -5.75 -19.43
N ILE A 333 -8.66 -6.39 -18.59
CA ILE A 333 -10.11 -6.57 -18.80
C ILE A 333 -10.81 -5.87 -17.65
N PHE A 334 -11.80 -5.06 -17.95
CA PHE A 334 -12.67 -4.47 -16.95
C PHE A 334 -14.13 -4.71 -17.34
N ALA A 335 -14.95 -5.07 -16.37
CA ALA A 335 -16.38 -5.19 -16.50
C ALA A 335 -17.07 -4.61 -15.27
N GLY A 336 -18.03 -3.73 -15.45
CA GLY A 336 -18.75 -3.11 -14.37
C GLY A 336 -20.23 -2.90 -14.68
N THR A 337 -21.08 -2.94 -13.66
CA THR A 337 -22.50 -2.66 -13.79
C THR A 337 -23.07 -1.98 -12.54
N MET A 338 -24.02 -1.09 -12.77
CA MET A 338 -24.83 -0.48 -11.73
C MET A 338 -25.95 -1.46 -11.33
N LEU A 339 -25.98 -1.84 -10.06
CA LEU A 339 -27.06 -2.68 -9.49
C LEU A 339 -28.26 -1.84 -9.09
N LYS A 340 -28.01 -0.63 -8.62
CA LYS A 340 -29.03 0.37 -8.28
C LYS A 340 -28.53 1.72 -8.76
N ASN A 341 -29.31 2.37 -9.59
CA ASN A 341 -29.09 3.74 -10.00
C ASN A 341 -30.36 4.53 -9.72
N ALA A 342 -30.41 5.24 -8.61
CA ALA A 342 -31.51 6.12 -8.26
C ALA A 342 -31.32 7.54 -8.81
N SER A 343 -30.17 7.85 -9.39
CA SER A 343 -29.88 9.15 -10.00
C SER A 343 -29.11 8.97 -11.31
N THR A 344 -29.39 9.83 -12.28
CA THR A 344 -28.63 10.01 -13.50
C THR A 344 -27.33 10.79 -13.27
N ASP A 345 -26.84 10.85 -12.02
CA ASP A 345 -25.67 11.63 -11.62
C ASP A 345 -24.40 11.04 -12.25
N PRO A 346 -23.76 11.78 -13.16
CA PRO A 346 -22.55 11.35 -13.84
C PRO A 346 -21.41 10.96 -12.90
N PHE A 347 -21.43 11.50 -11.70
CA PHE A 347 -20.41 11.32 -10.68
C PHE A 347 -20.20 9.86 -10.24
N TYR A 348 -21.25 9.04 -10.29
CA TYR A 348 -21.20 7.64 -9.86
C TYR A 348 -21.14 6.64 -11.00
N ALA A 349 -21.50 7.05 -12.20
CA ALA A 349 -21.52 6.20 -13.37
C ALA A 349 -20.11 5.75 -13.77
N PHE A 350 -20.04 4.69 -14.55
CA PHE A 350 -18.76 4.26 -15.12
C PHE A 350 -18.30 5.20 -16.21
N SER A 351 -17.01 5.50 -16.23
CA SER A 351 -16.42 6.38 -17.24
C SER A 351 -15.82 5.58 -18.39
N ALA A 352 -16.02 6.06 -19.62
CA ALA A 352 -15.47 5.46 -20.83
C ALA A 352 -13.95 5.69 -20.95
N SER A 353 -13.49 6.90 -20.65
CA SER A 353 -12.08 7.29 -20.73
C SER A 353 -11.42 7.44 -19.37
N GLY A 354 -10.09 7.52 -19.40
CA GLY A 354 -9.30 7.83 -18.20
C GLY A 354 -9.74 9.14 -17.55
N ARG A 355 -9.59 9.21 -16.23
CA ARG A 355 -10.00 10.38 -15.44
C ARG A 355 -8.83 11.31 -15.20
N SER A 356 -9.05 12.60 -15.34
CA SER A 356 -8.04 13.65 -15.13
C SER A 356 -7.79 13.96 -13.66
N GLY A 357 -8.55 13.39 -12.75
CA GLY A 357 -8.49 13.64 -11.32
C GLY A 357 -9.60 14.55 -10.80
N ARG A 358 -10.14 15.47 -11.61
CA ARG A 358 -11.30 16.30 -11.24
C ARG A 358 -12.55 15.43 -11.03
N GLU A 359 -12.76 14.49 -11.92
CA GLU A 359 -13.90 13.57 -11.94
C GLU A 359 -13.75 12.40 -10.95
N GLN A 360 -12.55 12.24 -10.38
CA GLN A 360 -12.28 11.14 -9.46
C GLN A 360 -12.72 11.48 -8.04
N TYR A 361 -13.95 11.19 -7.71
CA TYR A 361 -14.55 11.51 -6.43
C TYR A 361 -13.88 10.87 -5.20
N LEU A 362 -13.21 9.74 -5.38
CA LEU A 362 -12.46 9.08 -4.30
C LEU A 362 -11.06 9.67 -4.10
N TYR A 363 -10.63 10.59 -4.96
CA TYR A 363 -9.31 11.19 -4.89
C TYR A 363 -8.19 10.13 -4.77
N GLN A 364 -8.27 9.10 -5.59
CA GLN A 364 -7.27 8.03 -5.62
C GLN A 364 -6.09 8.49 -6.49
N GLY A 365 -4.92 8.56 -5.90
CA GLY A 365 -3.72 9.05 -6.56
C GLY A 365 -3.50 10.56 -6.38
N VAL A 366 -2.29 10.98 -6.64
CA VAL A 366 -1.86 12.38 -6.55
C VAL A 366 -1.61 12.89 -7.97
N TYR A 367 -2.26 13.99 -8.33
CA TYR A 367 -2.13 14.65 -9.61
C TYR A 367 -1.73 16.10 -9.41
N PRO A 368 -0.61 16.57 -10.01
CA PRO A 368 -0.38 17.99 -10.11
C PRO A 368 -1.54 18.66 -10.86
N ASP A 369 -1.96 19.82 -10.37
CA ASP A 369 -3.08 20.57 -10.95
C ASP A 369 -4.37 19.77 -11.19
N ARG A 370 -4.79 19.01 -10.19
CA ARG A 370 -6.00 18.15 -10.21
C ARG A 370 -7.26 18.87 -10.67
N PHE A 371 -7.36 20.17 -10.45
CA PHE A 371 -8.53 20.99 -10.76
C PHE A 371 -8.34 21.86 -11.99
N SER A 372 -7.33 21.60 -12.81
CA SER A 372 -7.11 22.35 -14.03
C SER A 372 -8.30 22.18 -14.99
N GLU A 373 -8.79 23.32 -15.49
CA GLU A 373 -9.84 23.33 -16.49
C GLU A 373 -9.36 22.73 -17.81
N PHE A 374 -10.18 21.85 -18.40
CA PHE A 374 -9.93 21.26 -19.70
C PHE A 374 -10.33 22.25 -20.82
N PRO A 375 -9.59 22.38 -21.94
CA PRO A 375 -8.29 21.83 -22.32
C PRO A 375 -7.12 22.85 -22.29
N LYS A 376 -7.17 23.85 -21.42
CA LYS A 376 -6.35 25.07 -21.53
C LYS A 376 -4.90 24.94 -21.05
N THR A 377 -4.58 23.97 -20.21
CA THR A 377 -3.23 23.80 -19.64
C THR A 377 -2.61 22.47 -20.03
N PHE A 378 -1.26 22.38 -19.93
CA PHE A 378 -0.56 21.12 -20.10
C PHE A 378 -1.07 20.06 -19.09
N TRP A 379 -1.29 20.45 -17.84
CA TRP A 379 -1.71 19.56 -16.77
C TRP A 379 -3.12 18.99 -16.96
N SER A 380 -3.99 19.67 -17.70
CA SER A 380 -5.32 19.15 -18.02
C SER A 380 -5.29 17.92 -18.93
N ARG A 381 -4.13 17.62 -19.52
CA ARG A 381 -3.91 16.43 -20.36
C ARG A 381 -3.44 15.21 -19.57
N GLN A 382 -3.22 15.35 -18.27
CA GLN A 382 -2.92 14.19 -17.45
C GLN A 382 -4.16 13.35 -17.19
N MET A 383 -3.97 12.05 -17.05
CA MET A 383 -5.04 11.11 -16.75
C MET A 383 -4.54 9.89 -16.00
N THR A 384 -5.46 9.10 -15.45
CA THR A 384 -5.22 7.70 -15.10
C THR A 384 -6.12 6.82 -15.95
N LEU A 385 -5.60 5.68 -16.39
CA LEU A 385 -6.45 4.61 -16.91
C LEU A 385 -7.41 4.19 -15.81
N SER A 386 -8.68 4.21 -16.12
CA SER A 386 -9.74 3.79 -15.20
C SER A 386 -10.77 2.94 -15.98
N GLU A 387 -11.73 2.47 -15.35
CA GLU A 387 -12.89 1.70 -15.80
C GLU A 387 -12.90 1.32 -17.32
N GLY A 388 -13.37 2.20 -18.20
CA GLY A 388 -13.47 1.93 -19.64
C GLY A 388 -12.15 1.85 -20.40
N GLY A 389 -11.06 2.35 -19.83
CA GLY A 389 -9.70 2.17 -20.38
C GLY A 389 -9.34 2.99 -21.61
N LEU A 390 -10.23 3.79 -22.17
CA LEU A 390 -9.91 4.70 -23.27
C LEU A 390 -8.98 5.81 -22.78
N VAL A 391 -7.98 6.12 -23.56
CA VAL A 391 -7.02 7.23 -23.34
C VAL A 391 -7.63 8.55 -23.78
N THR A 392 -8.30 8.52 -24.93
CA THR A 392 -8.91 9.70 -25.53
C THR A 392 -10.10 10.17 -24.70
N PRO A 393 -10.19 11.47 -24.34
CA PRO A 393 -11.26 11.98 -23.47
C PRO A 393 -12.58 12.03 -24.23
N VAL A 394 -13.54 11.26 -23.78
CA VAL A 394 -14.88 11.18 -24.36
C VAL A 394 -15.99 11.32 -23.33
N ASN A 395 -15.63 11.54 -22.06
CA ASN A 395 -16.57 11.52 -20.95
C ASN A 395 -17.65 12.60 -21.03
N ASP A 396 -17.34 13.81 -21.49
CA ASP A 396 -18.29 14.93 -21.53
C ASP A 396 -19.44 14.72 -22.54
N SER A 397 -19.22 13.94 -23.56
CA SER A 397 -20.19 13.75 -24.65
C SER A 397 -20.80 12.35 -24.72
N LEU A 398 -20.03 11.31 -24.35
CA LEU A 398 -20.45 9.91 -24.43
C LEU A 398 -20.40 9.22 -23.04
N GLY A 399 -20.08 9.90 -22.06
CA GLY A 399 -19.40 9.76 -20.87
C GLY A 399 -19.86 8.75 -19.85
N TYR A 400 -21.05 8.71 -19.50
CA TYR A 400 -21.41 8.03 -18.25
C TYR A 400 -22.37 6.88 -18.54
N SER A 401 -21.90 5.69 -18.26
CA SER A 401 -22.63 4.45 -18.54
C SER A 401 -23.08 3.74 -17.25
N ARG A 402 -24.19 3.02 -17.35
CA ARG A 402 -24.67 2.13 -16.28
C ARG A 402 -23.90 0.81 -16.24
N TRP A 403 -23.38 0.38 -17.39
CA TRP A 403 -22.48 -0.75 -17.49
C TRP A 403 -21.37 -0.48 -18.51
N VAL A 404 -20.24 -1.12 -18.30
CA VAL A 404 -19.08 -1.00 -19.18
C VAL A 404 -18.33 -2.33 -19.23
N CYS A 405 -17.85 -2.70 -20.42
CA CYS A 405 -16.93 -3.79 -20.61
C CYS A 405 -15.77 -3.31 -21.48
N SER A 406 -14.53 -3.48 -21.05
CA SER A 406 -13.38 -3.02 -21.79
C SER A 406 -12.24 -4.02 -21.83
N LEU A 407 -11.47 -3.98 -22.92
CA LEU A 407 -10.25 -4.75 -23.14
C LEU A 407 -9.14 -3.79 -23.57
N SER A 408 -8.04 -3.77 -22.82
CA SER A 408 -6.84 -3.02 -23.17
C SER A 408 -5.67 -3.95 -23.35
N LEU A 409 -4.97 -3.83 -24.47
CA LEU A 409 -3.80 -4.61 -24.83
C LEU A 409 -2.62 -3.66 -25.03
N THR A 410 -1.48 -3.97 -24.41
CA THR A 410 -0.23 -3.24 -24.63
C THR A 410 0.92 -4.22 -24.74
N SER A 411 1.71 -4.15 -25.79
CA SER A 411 2.81 -5.10 -26.03
C SER A 411 4.15 -4.39 -26.13
N THR A 412 5.20 -5.03 -25.67
CA THR A 412 6.56 -4.64 -26.04
C THR A 412 6.82 -4.99 -27.49
N LEU A 413 7.70 -4.22 -28.15
CA LEU A 413 8.13 -4.51 -29.50
C LEU A 413 8.95 -5.81 -29.56
N PRO A 414 8.91 -6.57 -30.68
CA PRO A 414 9.62 -7.83 -30.79
C PRO A 414 11.16 -7.66 -30.94
N GLY A 415 11.91 -8.67 -30.52
CA GLY A 415 13.35 -8.79 -30.72
C GLY A 415 14.16 -7.63 -30.15
N LYS A 416 15.12 -7.10 -30.92
CA LYS A 416 15.99 -5.99 -30.49
C LYS A 416 15.23 -4.68 -30.28
N ALA A 417 14.09 -4.49 -30.91
CA ALA A 417 13.24 -3.31 -30.79
C ALA A 417 12.58 -3.20 -29.39
N SER A 418 12.55 -4.28 -28.60
CA SER A 418 12.05 -4.26 -27.22
C SER A 418 12.80 -3.30 -26.29
N ARG A 419 14.02 -2.88 -26.66
CA ARG A 419 14.82 -1.87 -25.93
C ARG A 419 14.29 -0.45 -26.11
N ILE A 420 13.48 -0.21 -27.14
CA ILE A 420 12.86 1.09 -27.37
C ILE A 420 11.72 1.25 -26.34
N PRO A 421 11.68 2.34 -25.56
CA PRO A 421 10.65 2.55 -24.53
C PRO A 421 9.29 2.94 -25.12
N VAL A 422 8.91 2.32 -26.26
CA VAL A 422 7.67 2.54 -26.96
C VAL A 422 6.93 1.22 -27.11
N LYS A 423 5.65 1.21 -26.75
CA LYS A 423 4.78 0.04 -26.80
C LYS A 423 3.53 0.36 -27.63
N PRO A 424 3.15 -0.43 -28.62
CA PRO A 424 1.83 -0.35 -29.23
C PRO A 424 0.75 -0.73 -28.21
N PHE A 425 -0.39 -0.05 -28.31
CA PHE A 425 -1.57 -0.37 -27.51
C PHE A 425 -2.85 -0.39 -28.37
N VAL A 426 -3.83 -1.14 -27.90
CA VAL A 426 -5.19 -1.20 -28.43
C VAL A 426 -6.16 -1.24 -27.25
N ASN A 427 -7.17 -0.37 -27.27
CA ASN A 427 -8.25 -0.36 -26.32
C ASN A 427 -9.58 -0.54 -27.04
N LEU A 428 -10.41 -1.43 -26.52
CA LEU A 428 -11.77 -1.69 -26.96
C LEU A 428 -12.72 -1.45 -25.79
N LEU A 429 -13.84 -0.79 -26.06
CA LEU A 429 -14.85 -0.49 -25.06
C LEU A 429 -16.24 -0.76 -25.61
N LEU A 430 -17.07 -1.40 -24.79
CA LEU A 430 -18.51 -1.53 -24.95
C LEU A 430 -19.21 -0.92 -23.74
N ASN A 431 -20.20 -0.07 -23.96
CA ASN A 431 -21.03 0.49 -22.90
C ASN A 431 -22.47 0.76 -23.36
N ASP A 432 -23.36 1.05 -22.39
CA ASP A 432 -24.65 1.64 -22.69
C ASP A 432 -24.49 3.17 -22.68
N HIS A 433 -24.70 3.80 -23.77
CA HIS A 433 -24.72 5.27 -23.79
C HIS A 433 -25.84 5.80 -22.88
N GLY A 434 -25.47 6.29 -21.70
CA GLY A 434 -26.41 6.61 -20.58
C GLY A 434 -27.36 7.79 -20.79
N SER A 435 -27.42 8.40 -21.94
CA SER A 435 -28.40 9.44 -22.26
C SER A 435 -29.64 8.82 -22.90
N GLY A 436 -30.59 8.44 -22.10
CA GLY A 436 -32.01 8.16 -22.21
C GLY A 436 -32.76 8.07 -23.55
N ALA A 437 -32.14 8.13 -24.71
CA ALA A 437 -32.81 8.27 -26.00
C ALA A 437 -32.73 7.04 -26.93
N THR A 438 -31.75 6.15 -26.75
CA THR A 438 -31.68 4.90 -27.51
C THR A 438 -30.92 3.83 -26.76
N ASP A 439 -31.51 2.66 -26.55
CA ASP A 439 -30.91 1.46 -25.96
C ASP A 439 -29.79 0.82 -26.85
N LYS A 440 -28.95 1.62 -27.46
CA LYS A 440 -27.88 1.11 -28.34
C LYS A 440 -26.58 1.05 -27.58
N SER A 441 -26.03 -0.14 -27.44
CA SER A 441 -24.62 -0.34 -27.00
C SER A 441 -23.69 0.26 -28.05
N LEU A 442 -22.70 1.03 -27.61
CA LEU A 442 -21.70 1.63 -28.47
C LEU A 442 -20.37 0.90 -28.30
N LEU A 443 -19.79 0.55 -29.45
CA LEU A 443 -18.42 0.02 -29.52
C LEU A 443 -17.47 1.17 -29.83
N PHE A 444 -16.47 1.33 -29.01
CA PHE A 444 -15.37 2.25 -29.20
C PHE A 444 -14.07 1.49 -29.34
N PHE A 445 -13.20 1.98 -30.20
CA PHE A 445 -11.83 1.50 -30.23
C PHE A 445 -10.85 2.66 -30.38
N GLU A 446 -9.66 2.47 -29.87
CA GLU A 446 -8.50 3.30 -30.13
C GLU A 446 -7.26 2.44 -30.17
N ALA A 447 -6.30 2.82 -31.03
CA ALA A 447 -4.99 2.17 -31.11
C ALA A 447 -3.91 3.21 -31.30
N GLY A 448 -2.73 2.95 -30.76
CA GLY A 448 -1.66 3.92 -30.82
C GLY A 448 -0.36 3.44 -30.21
N LEU A 449 0.47 4.39 -29.83
CA LEU A 449 1.76 4.17 -29.21
C LEU A 449 1.79 4.78 -27.81
N LYS A 450 2.36 4.03 -26.87
CA LYS A 450 2.66 4.48 -25.52
C LYS A 450 4.17 4.58 -25.36
N ALA A 451 4.68 5.74 -24.93
CA ALA A 451 6.07 5.92 -24.55
C ALA A 451 6.16 6.11 -23.04
N GLY A 452 7.05 5.38 -22.36
CA GLY A 452 7.19 5.44 -20.91
C GLY A 452 8.62 5.65 -20.44
N ILE A 453 8.80 6.46 -19.39
CA ILE A 453 10.09 6.72 -18.77
C ILE A 453 9.97 6.33 -17.29
N TRP A 454 10.85 5.43 -16.80
CA TRP A 454 10.98 5.01 -15.40
C TRP A 454 9.70 4.55 -14.69
N ASN A 455 8.71 4.07 -15.42
CA ASN A 455 7.43 3.58 -14.88
C ASN A 455 6.58 4.60 -14.08
N PHE A 456 6.99 5.85 -13.96
CA PHE A 456 6.21 6.89 -13.28
C PHE A 456 5.64 7.94 -14.24
N PHE A 457 6.16 8.03 -15.47
CA PHE A 457 5.68 8.93 -16.51
C PHE A 457 5.44 8.17 -17.81
N GLU A 458 4.24 8.25 -18.34
CA GLU A 458 3.83 7.62 -19.58
C GLU A 458 3.11 8.64 -20.46
N ILE A 459 3.40 8.66 -21.77
CA ILE A 459 2.71 9.47 -22.77
C ILE A 459 2.02 8.53 -23.77
N TYR A 460 0.80 8.84 -24.11
CA TYR A 460 -0.04 8.10 -25.04
C TYR A 460 -0.31 8.93 -26.28
N PHE A 461 -0.16 8.29 -27.44
CA PHE A 461 -0.40 8.83 -28.78
C PHE A 461 -1.45 7.98 -29.48
N PRO A 462 -2.76 8.23 -29.28
CA PRO A 462 -3.84 7.52 -29.98
C PRO A 462 -3.83 7.91 -31.47
N LEU A 463 -3.37 7.00 -32.34
CA LEU A 463 -3.21 7.22 -33.76
C LEU A 463 -4.50 6.91 -34.53
N LEU A 464 -5.14 5.79 -34.19
CA LEU A 464 -6.37 5.31 -34.77
C LEU A 464 -7.48 5.32 -33.75
N VAL A 465 -8.63 5.82 -34.07
CA VAL A 465 -9.81 5.88 -33.20
C VAL A 465 -11.07 5.62 -34.01
N SER A 466 -12.11 5.10 -33.35
CA SER A 466 -13.43 4.94 -33.97
C SER A 466 -14.05 6.29 -34.37
N ASP A 467 -14.96 6.29 -35.31
CA ASP A 467 -15.61 7.51 -35.81
C ASP A 467 -16.29 8.31 -34.69
N ASN A 468 -16.88 7.63 -33.72
CA ASN A 468 -17.51 8.27 -32.56
C ASN A 468 -16.51 9.09 -31.74
N ILE A 469 -15.30 8.55 -31.53
CA ILE A 469 -14.21 9.25 -30.79
C ILE A 469 -13.69 10.40 -31.66
N ASN A 470 -13.54 10.17 -33.00
CA ASN A 470 -13.05 11.16 -33.94
C ASN A 470 -13.97 12.39 -34.03
N ALA A 471 -15.28 12.15 -34.03
CA ALA A 471 -16.27 13.21 -34.06
C ALA A 471 -16.20 14.16 -32.82
N ILE A 472 -15.79 13.62 -31.64
CA ILE A 472 -15.69 14.40 -30.41
C ILE A 472 -14.37 15.15 -30.33
N THR A 473 -13.26 14.52 -30.72
CA THR A 473 -11.91 15.03 -30.45
C THR A 473 -11.25 15.82 -31.54
N GLY A 474 -11.85 15.81 -32.74
CA GLY A 474 -11.39 16.61 -33.89
C GLY A 474 -9.96 16.32 -34.36
N SER A 475 -8.95 16.69 -33.60
CA SER A 475 -7.55 16.59 -34.00
C SER A 475 -6.73 15.58 -33.20
N PHE A 476 -5.69 15.00 -33.85
CA PHE A 476 -4.75 14.11 -33.18
C PHE A 476 -4.08 14.75 -31.95
N LYS A 477 -3.74 16.03 -32.00
CA LYS A 477 -3.09 16.74 -30.88
C LYS A 477 -3.96 16.77 -29.62
N GLU A 478 -5.27 16.79 -29.78
CA GLU A 478 -6.20 16.80 -28.67
C GLU A 478 -6.36 15.45 -27.98
N ARG A 479 -5.92 14.37 -28.62
CA ARG A 479 -5.95 13.01 -28.09
C ARG A 479 -4.73 12.66 -27.26
N ILE A 480 -3.61 13.39 -27.39
CA ILE A 480 -2.38 13.09 -26.66
C ILE A 480 -2.63 13.30 -25.18
N ARG A 481 -2.30 12.29 -24.36
CA ARG A 481 -2.44 12.27 -22.91
C ARG A 481 -1.18 11.77 -22.25
N PHE A 482 -1.00 12.15 -20.99
CA PHE A 482 0.07 11.62 -20.18
C PHE A 482 -0.46 11.14 -18.83
N VAL A 483 0.27 10.20 -18.24
CA VAL A 483 0.03 9.68 -16.90
C VAL A 483 1.25 9.98 -16.07
N PHE A 484 1.05 10.64 -14.94
CA PHE A 484 2.09 10.90 -13.97
C PHE A 484 1.73 10.23 -12.65
N ARG A 485 2.52 9.20 -12.24
CA ARG A 485 2.21 8.33 -11.11
C ARG A 485 3.01 8.70 -9.87
N LEU A 486 2.66 9.80 -9.23
CA LEU A 486 3.29 10.23 -7.98
C LEU A 486 3.03 9.26 -6.82
N ASP A 487 1.95 8.54 -6.87
CA ASP A 487 1.58 7.51 -5.89
C ASP A 487 2.61 6.38 -5.75
N LYS A 488 3.44 6.15 -6.76
CA LYS A 488 4.56 5.18 -6.70
C LYS A 488 5.66 5.58 -5.72
N PHE A 489 5.73 6.86 -5.37
CA PHE A 489 6.67 7.36 -4.36
C PHE A 489 6.15 7.19 -2.92
N ASN A 490 4.91 6.72 -2.73
CA ASN A 490 4.37 6.46 -1.40
C ASN A 490 5.01 5.20 -0.79
N PRO A 491 5.79 5.32 0.30
CA PRO A 491 6.50 4.20 0.90
C PRO A 491 5.59 3.14 1.52
N LEU A 492 4.31 3.44 1.75
CA LEU A 492 3.34 2.50 2.30
C LEU A 492 2.61 1.69 1.22
N ARG A 493 2.74 2.04 -0.06
CA ARG A 493 2.05 1.35 -1.15
C ARG A 493 2.65 -0.02 -1.47
N SER A 494 3.95 -0.17 -1.35
CA SER A 494 4.67 -1.42 -1.68
C SER A 494 4.34 -2.59 -0.75
N LYS A 495 3.54 -2.35 0.29
CA LYS A 495 3.21 -3.31 1.36
C LYS A 495 1.74 -3.75 1.35
N SER A 496 0.93 -3.10 0.54
CA SER A 496 -0.52 -3.38 0.44
C SER A 496 -0.82 -4.48 -0.56
#